data_0714942d6374e793eefeb886e2c339e6
#
_entry.id   0714942d6374e793eefeb886e2c339e6
#
_cell.length_a   1.000
_cell.length_b   1.000
_cell.length_c   1.000
_cell.angle_alpha   90.00
_cell.angle_beta   90.00
_cell.angle_gamma   90.00
#
_symmetry.space_group_name_H-M   'P 1'
#
loop_
_entity.id
_entity.type
_entity.pdbx_description
1 polymer ?
#
loop_
_entity_poly.entity_id
_entity_poly.type
_entity_poly.pdbx_seq_one_letter_code
_entity_poly.pdbx_strand_id
1 'polypeptide(L)'
;MRGEISPFDYNAHPAVRWSLLQHMRKSPKHYKHALSNASADTRARSRGSAVHTLVFEPDTYPDRFVTYDAPKSKGEGSRKAWQAFQEDASARGLCILDPEDAERAIGCAVSIRTNAKAAEYLSAGQGRAEI
;
A
#
# COMPACT_ATOMS: atom_id res chain seq x y z
N MET A 1 4.52 -27.15 -1.60
CA MET A 1 3.56 -26.06 -1.83
C MET A 1 3.98 -24.85 -1.01
N ARG A 2 4.36 -23.77 -1.66
CA ARG A 2 4.50 -22.49 -0.96
C ARG A 2 3.11 -21.89 -0.90
N GLY A 3 2.51 -21.84 0.30
CA GLY A 3 1.24 -21.17 0.52
C GLY A 3 1.37 -19.68 0.16
N GLU A 4 0.34 -19.12 -0.44
CA GLU A 4 0.25 -17.68 -0.66
C GLU A 4 0.16 -17.00 0.70
N ILE A 5 1.20 -16.23 1.03
CA ILE A 5 1.23 -15.43 2.26
C ILE A 5 0.72 -14.04 1.89
N SER A 6 -0.36 -13.59 2.53
CA SER A 6 -0.85 -12.23 2.32
C SER A 6 0.20 -11.19 2.75
N PRO A 7 0.18 -9.96 2.23
CA PRO A 7 1.07 -8.90 2.69
C PRO A 7 0.98 -8.65 4.20
N PHE A 8 -0.20 -8.84 4.76
CA PHE A 8 -0.45 -8.74 6.20
C PHE A 8 0.25 -9.88 6.96
N ASP A 9 0.10 -11.11 6.49
CA ASP A 9 0.72 -12.29 7.09
C ASP A 9 2.24 -12.25 6.94
N TYR A 10 2.74 -11.75 5.79
CA TYR A 10 4.18 -11.53 5.59
C TYR A 10 4.77 -10.58 6.64
N ASN A 11 4.06 -9.52 6.98
CA ASN A 11 4.50 -8.58 8.02
C ASN A 11 4.42 -9.14 9.43
N ALA A 12 3.46 -10.01 9.69
CA ALA A 12 3.28 -10.70 10.97
C ALA A 12 4.21 -11.91 11.15
N HIS A 13 4.81 -12.42 10.05
CA HIS A 13 5.65 -13.60 10.09
C HIS A 13 6.92 -13.36 10.91
N PRO A 14 7.29 -14.26 11.84
CA PRO A 14 8.44 -14.09 12.73
C PRO A 14 9.81 -14.20 12.04
N ALA A 15 9.85 -14.45 10.75
CA ALA A 15 11.08 -14.54 9.99
C ALA A 15 11.85 -13.22 9.97
N VAL A 16 13.17 -13.31 10.05
CA VAL A 16 14.06 -12.15 9.95
C VAL A 16 14.03 -11.60 8.53
N ARG A 17 13.74 -10.31 8.38
CA ARG A 17 13.66 -9.60 7.11
C ARG A 17 14.82 -8.63 6.96
N TRP A 18 15.32 -8.48 5.73
CA TRP A 18 16.41 -7.55 5.44
C TRP A 18 16.08 -6.11 5.85
N SER A 19 14.86 -5.65 5.61
CA SER A 19 14.39 -4.32 5.99
C SER A 19 14.51 -4.03 7.49
N LEU A 20 14.38 -5.06 8.33
CA LEU A 20 14.61 -4.96 9.76
C LEU A 20 16.08 -5.16 10.11
N LEU A 21 16.73 -6.15 9.48
CA LEU A 21 18.11 -6.51 9.77
C LEU A 21 19.10 -5.35 9.50
N GLN A 22 18.82 -4.51 8.51
CA GLN A 22 19.63 -3.33 8.21
C GLN A 22 19.79 -2.37 9.41
N HIS A 23 18.85 -2.38 10.36
CA HIS A 23 18.95 -1.56 11.57
C HIS A 23 20.04 -2.06 12.53
N MET A 24 20.45 -3.34 12.41
CA MET A 24 21.60 -3.90 13.16
C MET A 24 22.91 -3.19 12.83
N ARG A 25 23.04 -2.64 11.62
CA ARG A 25 24.23 -1.87 11.22
C ARG A 25 24.48 -0.65 12.12
N LYS A 26 23.43 -0.12 12.72
CA LYS A 26 23.52 1.00 13.68
C LYS A 26 23.75 0.48 15.09
N SER A 27 22.92 -0.40 15.55
CA SER A 27 23.08 -1.15 16.81
C SER A 27 21.95 -2.17 17.01
N PRO A 28 22.14 -3.18 17.86
CA PRO A 28 21.07 -4.10 18.27
C PRO A 28 19.85 -3.39 18.88
N LYS A 29 20.07 -2.28 19.56
CA LYS A 29 18.99 -1.45 20.13
C LYS A 29 18.08 -0.86 19.04
N HIS A 30 18.65 -0.40 17.92
CA HIS A 30 17.87 0.10 16.78
C HIS A 30 17.05 -1.03 16.12
N TYR A 31 17.61 -2.22 16.00
CA TYR A 31 16.90 -3.38 15.50
C TYR A 31 15.71 -3.74 16.39
N LYS A 32 15.92 -3.82 17.71
CA LYS A 32 14.85 -4.09 18.67
C LYS A 32 13.74 -3.04 18.61
N HIS A 33 14.10 -1.77 18.49
CA HIS A 33 13.14 -0.67 18.32
C HIS A 33 12.34 -0.82 17.02
N ALA A 34 12.99 -1.16 15.91
CA ALA A 34 12.31 -1.37 14.63
C ALA A 34 11.36 -2.57 14.63
N LEU A 35 11.68 -3.62 15.39
CA LEU A 35 10.78 -4.77 15.61
C LEU A 35 9.50 -4.37 16.34
N SER A 36 9.64 -3.51 17.35
CA SER A 36 8.51 -3.10 18.22
C SER A 36 7.65 -2.01 17.57
N ASN A 37 8.21 -1.25 16.64
CA ASN A 37 7.55 -0.13 15.99
C ASN A 37 7.40 -0.41 14.49
N ALA A 38 6.19 -0.81 14.08
CA ALA A 38 5.88 -0.89 12.67
C ALA A 38 6.10 0.47 12.01
N SER A 39 6.85 0.49 10.92
CA SER A 39 7.01 1.70 10.12
C SER A 39 5.63 2.14 9.62
N ALA A 40 5.20 3.33 10.00
CA ALA A 40 3.98 3.92 9.48
C ALA A 40 4.05 3.98 7.95
N ASP A 41 2.94 3.66 7.31
CA ASP A 41 2.85 3.80 5.86
C ASP A 41 3.02 5.27 5.47
N THR A 42 4.03 5.53 4.66
CA THR A 42 4.23 6.86 4.10
C THR A 42 3.31 7.05 2.89
N ARG A 43 2.92 8.29 2.62
CA ARG A 43 2.15 8.67 1.42
C ARG A 43 2.75 8.08 0.14
N ALA A 44 4.08 8.11 0.02
CA ALA A 44 4.79 7.55 -1.13
C ALA A 44 4.62 6.02 -1.24
N ARG A 45 4.68 5.32 -0.11
CA ARG A 45 4.48 3.86 -0.07
C ARG A 45 3.05 3.49 -0.45
N SER A 46 2.05 4.17 0.12
CA SER A 46 0.64 3.93 -0.19
C SER A 46 0.34 4.15 -1.68
N ARG A 47 0.89 5.20 -2.27
CA ARG A 47 0.78 5.46 -3.71
C ARG A 47 1.46 4.37 -4.54
N GLY A 48 2.66 3.95 -4.17
CA GLY A 48 3.37 2.86 -4.84
C GLY A 48 2.61 1.54 -4.80
N SER A 49 2.04 1.20 -3.65
CA SER A 49 1.18 0.02 -3.49
C SER A 49 -0.08 0.10 -4.35
N ALA A 50 -0.69 1.28 -4.46
CA ALA A 50 -1.85 1.50 -5.32
C ALA A 50 -1.52 1.28 -6.81
N VAL A 51 -0.39 1.81 -7.29
CA VAL A 51 0.09 1.57 -8.67
C VAL A 51 0.30 0.08 -8.91
N HIS A 52 1.00 -0.59 -8.00
CA HIS A 52 1.27 -2.02 -8.10
C HIS A 52 -0.03 -2.84 -8.18
N THR A 53 -0.98 -2.56 -7.30
CA THR A 53 -2.29 -3.24 -7.30
C THR A 53 -3.06 -3.00 -8.60
N LEU A 54 -3.09 -1.76 -9.11
CA LEU A 54 -3.76 -1.42 -10.36
C LEU A 54 -3.14 -2.09 -11.59
N VAL A 55 -1.83 -2.33 -11.57
CA VAL A 55 -1.14 -3.00 -12.68
C VAL A 55 -1.34 -4.51 -12.66
N PHE A 56 -1.17 -5.14 -11.51
CA PHE A 56 -1.13 -6.60 -11.38
C PHE A 56 -2.44 -7.23 -10.91
N GLU A 57 -3.18 -6.54 -10.05
CA GLU A 57 -4.42 -7.05 -9.42
C GLU A 57 -5.52 -5.98 -9.40
N PRO A 58 -5.93 -5.43 -10.57
CA PRO A 58 -6.85 -4.29 -10.61
C PRO A 58 -8.19 -4.55 -9.93
N ASP A 59 -8.66 -5.79 -9.95
CA ASP A 59 -9.94 -6.18 -9.35
C ASP A 59 -9.94 -6.08 -7.81
N THR A 60 -8.76 -6.14 -7.19
CA THR A 60 -8.60 -6.03 -5.73
C THR A 60 -8.45 -4.58 -5.25
N TYR A 61 -8.28 -3.64 -6.16
CA TYR A 61 -8.07 -2.23 -5.81
C TYR A 61 -9.19 -1.63 -4.96
N PRO A 62 -10.49 -1.82 -5.28
CA PRO A 62 -11.57 -1.29 -4.45
C PRO A 62 -11.62 -1.86 -3.03
N ASP A 63 -11.12 -3.08 -2.86
CA ASP A 63 -11.10 -3.78 -1.57
C ASP A 63 -9.92 -3.37 -0.69
N ARG A 64 -8.94 -2.67 -1.24
CA ARG A 64 -7.71 -2.27 -0.53
C ARG A 64 -7.56 -0.77 -0.35
N PHE A 65 -8.11 0.03 -1.25
CA PHE A 65 -7.91 1.47 -1.28
C PHE A 65 -9.22 2.24 -1.34
N VAL A 66 -9.24 3.38 -0.68
CA VAL A 66 -10.38 4.30 -0.68
C VAL A 66 -9.87 5.74 -0.72
N THR A 67 -10.63 6.62 -1.35
CA THR A 67 -10.35 8.06 -1.41
C THR A 67 -11.37 8.85 -0.61
N TYR A 68 -10.94 9.95 -0.04
CA TYR A 68 -11.82 10.89 0.68
C TYR A 68 -11.96 12.17 -0.14
N ASP A 69 -13.10 12.30 -0.81
CA ASP A 69 -13.36 13.41 -1.74
C ASP A 69 -13.96 14.65 -1.09
N ALA A 70 -14.34 14.57 0.19
CA ALA A 70 -14.90 15.71 0.89
C ALA A 70 -13.83 16.78 1.19
N PRO A 71 -14.16 18.07 1.05
CA PRO A 71 -13.21 19.14 1.31
C PRO A 71 -12.77 19.12 2.77
N LYS A 72 -11.46 19.11 3.00
CA LYS A 72 -10.85 19.22 4.32
C LYS A 72 -10.95 20.68 4.80
N SER A 73 -12.11 21.10 5.28
CA SER A 73 -12.26 22.41 5.87
C SER A 73 -11.74 22.41 7.33
N LYS A 74 -11.38 23.59 7.85
CA LYS A 74 -10.91 23.74 9.24
C LYS A 74 -12.03 23.63 10.30
N GLY A 75 -13.27 23.42 9.89
CA GLY A 75 -14.41 23.33 10.78
C GLY A 75 -14.45 22.04 11.60
N GLU A 76 -15.06 22.09 12.79
CA GLU A 76 -15.20 20.94 13.68
C GLU A 76 -15.98 19.78 13.02
N GLY A 77 -17.03 20.10 12.28
CA GLY A 77 -17.81 19.10 11.53
C GLY A 77 -16.98 18.34 10.48
N SER A 78 -16.10 19.05 9.79
CA SER A 78 -15.19 18.43 8.80
C SER A 78 -14.17 17.50 9.49
N ARG A 79 -13.67 17.89 10.65
CA ARG A 79 -12.75 17.04 11.42
C ARG A 79 -13.43 15.77 11.93
N LYS A 80 -14.64 15.88 12.43
CA LYS A 80 -15.43 14.72 12.89
C LYS A 80 -15.75 13.78 11.71
N ALA A 81 -16.14 14.32 10.56
CA ALA A 81 -16.39 13.53 9.36
C ALA A 81 -15.13 12.79 8.87
N TRP A 82 -13.99 13.46 8.86
CA TRP A 82 -12.69 12.85 8.52
C TRP A 82 -12.31 11.74 9.50
N GLN A 83 -12.47 11.97 10.78
CA GLN A 83 -12.16 11.02 11.84
C GLN A 83 -13.05 9.76 11.74
N ALA A 84 -14.36 9.94 11.53
CA ALA A 84 -15.28 8.83 11.31
C ALA A 84 -14.90 8.02 10.05
N PHE A 85 -14.51 8.69 8.98
CA PHE A 85 -14.04 8.05 7.76
C PHE A 85 -12.75 7.24 7.97
N GLN A 86 -11.79 7.79 8.74
CA GLN A 86 -10.56 7.07 9.08
C GLN A 86 -10.84 5.82 9.93
N GLU A 87 -11.76 5.91 10.88
CA GLU A 87 -12.17 4.78 11.73
C GLU A 87 -12.83 3.68 10.90
N ASP A 88 -13.75 4.04 10.00
CA ASP A 88 -14.40 3.09 9.09
C ASP A 88 -13.39 2.41 8.16
N ALA A 89 -12.52 3.19 7.52
CA ALA A 89 -11.49 2.66 6.65
C ALA A 89 -10.52 1.71 7.39
N SER A 90 -10.14 2.07 8.61
CA SER A 90 -9.29 1.24 9.47
C SER A 90 -9.98 -0.07 9.87
N ALA A 91 -11.26 0.00 10.23
CA ALA A 91 -12.05 -1.18 10.57
C ALA A 91 -12.21 -2.15 9.39
N ARG A 92 -12.27 -1.62 8.16
CA ARG A 92 -12.35 -2.40 6.91
C ARG A 92 -10.99 -2.80 6.35
N GLY A 93 -9.88 -2.39 6.98
CA GLY A 93 -8.52 -2.66 6.50
C GLY A 93 -8.16 -1.93 5.20
N LEU A 94 -8.81 -0.81 4.92
CA LEU A 94 -8.59 0.00 3.72
C LEU A 94 -7.47 1.02 3.92
N CYS A 95 -6.65 1.20 2.90
CA CYS A 95 -5.67 2.28 2.83
C CYS A 95 -6.32 3.52 2.22
N ILE A 96 -6.22 4.64 2.92
CA ILE A 96 -6.77 5.92 2.44
C ILE A 96 -5.74 6.60 1.55
N LEU A 97 -6.15 6.94 0.33
CA LEU A 97 -5.36 7.73 -0.61
C LEU A 97 -5.94 9.13 -0.76
N ASP A 98 -5.09 10.13 -0.89
CA ASP A 98 -5.54 11.43 -1.37
C ASP A 98 -6.05 11.30 -2.81
N PRO A 99 -7.12 12.04 -3.20
CA PRO A 99 -7.67 11.97 -4.56
C PRO A 99 -6.62 12.20 -5.64
N GLU A 100 -5.71 13.13 -5.42
CA GLU A 100 -4.60 13.42 -6.32
C GLU A 100 -3.65 12.22 -6.49
N ASP A 101 -3.35 11.52 -5.40
CA ASP A 101 -2.48 10.33 -5.44
C ASP A 101 -3.18 9.14 -6.09
N ALA A 102 -4.48 8.99 -5.89
CA ALA A 102 -5.29 7.98 -6.57
C ALA A 102 -5.33 8.22 -8.09
N GLU A 103 -5.56 9.47 -8.52
CA GLU A 103 -5.55 9.85 -9.93
C GLU A 103 -4.18 9.61 -10.57
N ARG A 104 -3.10 9.98 -9.89
CA ARG A 104 -1.73 9.70 -10.35
C ARG A 104 -1.44 8.21 -10.45
N ALA A 105 -1.89 7.41 -9.49
CA ALA A 105 -1.72 5.97 -9.52
C ALA A 105 -2.45 5.32 -10.71
N ILE A 106 -3.68 5.76 -10.98
CA ILE A 106 -4.46 5.32 -12.14
C ILE A 106 -3.74 5.72 -13.44
N GLY A 107 -3.27 6.96 -13.55
CA GLY A 107 -2.51 7.44 -14.71
C GLY A 107 -1.24 6.63 -14.96
N CYS A 108 -0.49 6.30 -13.93
CA CYS A 108 0.69 5.44 -14.03
C CYS A 108 0.31 4.03 -14.52
N ALA A 109 -0.73 3.42 -13.96
CA ALA A 109 -1.18 2.09 -14.34
C ALA A 109 -1.66 2.05 -15.81
N VAL A 110 -2.39 3.07 -16.25
CA VAL A 110 -2.83 3.21 -17.65
C VAL A 110 -1.62 3.34 -18.57
N SER A 111 -0.65 4.18 -18.21
CA SER A 111 0.58 4.36 -19.00
C SER A 111 1.38 3.05 -19.16
N ILE A 112 1.48 2.27 -18.10
CA ILE A 112 2.16 0.97 -18.12
C ILE A 112 1.41 0.00 -19.03
N ARG A 113 0.09 -0.09 -18.91
CA ARG A 113 -0.74 -1.03 -19.67
C ARG A 113 -0.88 -0.67 -21.14
N THR A 114 -0.78 0.59 -21.48
CA THR A 114 -0.84 1.08 -22.87
C THR A 114 0.53 1.07 -23.56
N ASN A 115 1.62 0.95 -22.81
CA ASN A 115 2.94 0.78 -23.39
C ASN A 115 3.09 -0.62 -24.01
N ALA A 116 3.38 -0.70 -25.30
CA ALA A 116 3.43 -1.97 -26.04
C ALA A 116 4.43 -2.99 -25.44
N LYS A 117 5.62 -2.54 -25.08
CA LYS A 117 6.63 -3.42 -24.45
C LYS A 117 6.22 -3.88 -23.07
N ALA A 118 5.72 -2.98 -22.24
CA ALA A 118 5.26 -3.33 -20.90
C ALA A 118 4.07 -4.29 -20.95
N ALA A 119 3.12 -4.05 -21.85
CA ALA A 119 1.98 -4.95 -22.08
C ALA A 119 2.41 -6.35 -22.53
N GLU A 120 3.44 -6.44 -23.38
CA GLU A 120 4.03 -7.72 -23.80
C GLU A 120 4.58 -8.49 -22.59
N TYR A 121 5.36 -7.85 -21.71
CA TYR A 121 5.88 -8.48 -20.51
C TYR A 121 4.78 -8.89 -19.53
N LEU A 122 3.75 -8.08 -19.37
CA LEU A 122 2.62 -8.36 -18.47
C LEU A 122 1.77 -9.53 -19.00
N SER A 123 1.65 -9.69 -20.32
CA SER A 123 0.88 -10.78 -20.95
C SER A 123 1.69 -12.07 -21.10
N ALA A 124 2.99 -12.00 -21.35
CA ALA A 124 3.87 -13.16 -21.48
C ALA A 124 4.15 -13.85 -20.14
N GLY A 125 4.12 -13.10 -19.04
CA GLY A 125 4.26 -13.63 -17.71
C GLY A 125 2.87 -13.90 -17.12
N GLN A 126 2.54 -15.15 -16.90
CA GLN A 126 1.57 -15.49 -15.86
C GLN A 126 2.23 -15.21 -14.49
N GLY A 127 2.84 -14.03 -14.39
CA GLY A 127 3.55 -13.59 -13.23
C GLY A 127 2.53 -13.35 -12.11
N ARG A 128 2.63 -14.16 -11.08
CA ARG A 128 2.05 -13.79 -9.79
C ARG A 128 2.75 -12.52 -9.35
N ALA A 129 1.97 -11.53 -8.92
CA ALA A 129 2.53 -10.37 -8.26
C ALA A 129 3.38 -10.87 -7.09
N GLU A 130 4.69 -10.65 -7.16
CA GLU A 130 5.55 -10.89 -6.00
C GLU A 130 5.16 -9.86 -4.93
N ILE A 131 4.70 -10.37 -3.83
CA ILE A 131 4.32 -9.59 -2.66
C ILE A 131 5.56 -9.30 -1.82
#